data_5aaa4f19b35e7879562fc9c7a490821e
#
_entry.id   5aaa4f19b35e7879562fc9c7a490821e
#
_cell.length_a   1.000
_cell.length_b   1.000
_cell.length_c   1.000
_cell.angle_alpha   90.00
_cell.angle_beta   90.00
_cell.angle_gamma   90.00
#
_symmetry.space_group_name_H-M   'P 1'
#
loop_
_entity.id
_entity.type
_entity.pdbx_description
1 polymer ?
#
loop_
_entity_poly.entity_id
_entity_poly.type
_entity_poly.pdbx_seq_one_letter_code
_entity_poly.pdbx_strand_id
1 'polypeptide(L)'
;DVILHALECELNPIFQVMDLKGGCVHTKDDVIEQITKIFFYGAGCTSETSYVMRKALMKHFPKAEVEVDSDLLGAARAVCGYEPGIACILGTGANSCLYDGKKITQNIPPLGYILGDEGSGAVLGKLFLNGIFKGSLSEDIKEKYLKWSGLTYPQIIDKVYRQPLANRFLAGISLFIKENLKYYELRDLVIYNFQCFFEKNVLCYSSDSIRTLSAVGGVASAFEGELRACAEHFNYKIGKVIDAPIDGLIGYYSETV
;
A
#
# COMPACT_ATOMS: atom_id res chain seq x y z
N ASP A 1 11.96 11.77 19.31
CA ASP A 1 12.24 10.62 20.18
C ASP A 1 11.36 9.38 19.85
N VAL A 2 10.07 9.54 19.52
CA VAL A 2 9.19 8.41 19.13
C VAL A 2 9.65 7.77 17.82
N ILE A 3 10.03 8.57 16.81
CA ILE A 3 10.50 8.07 15.50
C ILE A 3 11.84 7.32 15.67
N LEU A 4 12.76 7.85 16.47
CA LEU A 4 14.03 7.19 16.76
C LEU A 4 13.84 5.86 17.47
N HIS A 5 12.92 5.81 18.46
CA HIS A 5 12.61 4.56 19.14
C HIS A 5 11.98 3.53 18.21
N ALA A 6 11.07 3.93 17.33
CA ALA A 6 10.49 3.03 16.32
C ALA A 6 11.57 2.50 15.36
N LEU A 7 12.48 3.36 14.86
CA LEU A 7 13.60 2.93 14.01
C LEU A 7 14.55 1.97 14.75
N GLU A 8 14.83 2.21 16.02
CA GLU A 8 15.65 1.29 16.82
C GLU A 8 14.99 -0.07 17.00
N CYS A 9 13.68 -0.12 17.23
CA CYS A 9 12.95 -1.38 17.36
C CYS A 9 12.93 -2.18 16.04
N GLU A 10 12.79 -1.52 14.89
CA GLU A 10 12.75 -2.17 13.57
C GLU A 10 14.13 -2.60 13.08
N LEU A 11 15.18 -1.84 13.40
CA LEU A 11 16.54 -2.13 12.93
C LEU A 11 17.27 -3.16 13.82
N ASN A 12 16.97 -3.23 15.12
CA ASN A 12 17.62 -4.17 16.02
C ASN A 12 17.55 -5.65 15.57
N PRO A 13 16.42 -6.17 15.05
CA PRO A 13 16.37 -7.54 14.52
C PRO A 13 17.28 -7.76 13.31
N ILE A 14 17.46 -6.73 12.46
CA ILE A 14 18.31 -6.79 11.27
C ILE A 14 19.78 -6.91 11.69
N PHE A 15 20.21 -6.15 12.66
CA PHE A 15 21.60 -6.21 13.20
C PHE A 15 21.89 -7.55 13.88
N GLN A 16 20.91 -8.12 14.60
CA GLN A 16 21.05 -9.46 15.19
C GLN A 16 21.19 -10.58 14.17
N VAL A 17 20.52 -10.50 13.02
CA VAL A 17 20.62 -11.49 11.93
C VAL A 17 21.98 -11.42 11.22
N MET A 18 22.61 -10.27 11.16
CA MET A 18 23.96 -10.09 10.59
C MET A 18 25.03 -10.77 11.47
N ASP A 19 24.86 -10.81 12.79
CA ASP A 19 25.75 -11.52 13.73
C ASP A 19 25.72 -13.04 13.56
N LEU A 20 24.63 -13.63 13.06
CA LEU A 20 24.46 -15.09 12.97
C LEU A 20 25.12 -15.73 11.74
N LYS A 21 25.70 -14.99 10.82
CA LYS A 21 26.30 -15.50 9.58
C LYS A 21 27.83 -15.65 9.57
N GLY A 22 28.50 -15.62 10.73
CA GLY A 22 29.89 -16.13 10.87
C GLY A 22 30.99 -15.36 10.14
N GLY A 23 30.80 -14.05 9.92
CA GLY A 23 31.84 -13.12 9.51
C GLY A 23 32.15 -12.16 10.66
N CYS A 24 33.28 -11.46 10.68
CA CYS A 24 33.70 -10.54 11.71
C CYS A 24 32.53 -9.85 12.44
N VAL A 25 32.51 -9.97 13.77
CA VAL A 25 31.47 -9.32 14.63
C VAL A 25 31.55 -7.83 14.40
N HIS A 26 30.66 -7.30 13.56
CA HIS A 26 30.46 -5.85 13.44
C HIS A 26 29.52 -5.41 14.56
N THR A 27 29.94 -4.46 15.36
CA THR A 27 29.05 -3.81 16.32
C THR A 27 27.96 -3.03 15.56
N LYS A 28 26.84 -2.73 16.23
CA LYS A 28 25.79 -1.87 15.67
C LYS A 28 26.37 -0.55 15.16
N ASP A 29 27.34 0.01 15.89
CA ASP A 29 27.99 1.26 15.53
C ASP A 29 28.85 1.12 14.28
N ASP A 30 29.58 0.00 14.12
CA ASP A 30 30.36 -0.28 12.90
C ASP A 30 29.48 -0.37 11.64
N VAL A 31 28.28 -0.96 11.75
CA VAL A 31 27.33 -1.05 10.63
C VAL A 31 26.74 0.35 10.33
N ILE A 32 26.35 1.11 11.34
CA ILE A 32 25.82 2.48 11.18
C ILE A 32 26.86 3.37 10.50
N GLU A 33 28.14 3.24 10.84
CA GLU A 33 29.22 4.03 10.25
C GLU A 33 29.53 3.68 8.77
N GLN A 34 29.18 2.49 8.32
CA GLN A 34 29.36 2.04 6.94
C GLN A 34 28.21 2.45 6.00
N ILE A 35 27.05 2.86 6.56
CA ILE A 35 25.91 3.31 5.76
C ILE A 35 26.21 4.70 5.19
N THR A 36 26.31 4.79 3.86
CA THR A 36 26.63 6.01 3.13
C THR A 36 25.40 6.68 2.51
N LYS A 37 24.33 5.93 2.24
CA LYS A 37 23.08 6.46 1.66
C LYS A 37 21.85 5.79 2.27
N ILE A 38 20.81 6.59 2.48
CA ILE A 38 19.50 6.13 2.96
C ILE A 38 18.43 6.75 2.07
N PHE A 39 17.60 5.90 1.49
CA PHE A 39 16.40 6.29 0.78
C PHE A 39 15.17 5.86 1.59
N PHE A 40 14.47 6.83 2.14
CA PHE A 40 13.28 6.58 2.97
C PHE A 40 12.02 7.03 2.24
N TYR A 41 11.03 6.15 2.20
CA TYR A 41 9.71 6.41 1.63
C TYR A 41 8.64 6.17 2.68
N GLY A 42 7.84 7.20 2.98
CA GLY A 42 6.86 7.12 4.06
C GLY A 42 5.54 7.79 3.74
N ALA A 43 4.45 7.17 4.21
CA ALA A 43 3.14 7.78 4.18
C ALA A 43 3.18 9.12 4.95
N GLY A 44 2.62 10.18 4.35
CA GLY A 44 2.63 11.51 4.94
C GLY A 44 3.96 12.27 4.85
N CYS A 45 5.00 11.73 4.22
CA CYS A 45 6.22 12.46 3.89
C CYS A 45 5.96 13.38 2.69
N THR A 46 5.48 14.57 2.98
CA THR A 46 5.30 15.66 2.01
C THR A 46 6.54 16.56 1.97
N SER A 47 6.58 17.51 1.03
CA SER A 47 7.62 18.55 1.01
C SER A 47 7.75 19.33 2.34
N GLU A 48 6.64 19.42 3.08
CA GLU A 48 6.57 20.15 4.34
C GLU A 48 6.96 19.30 5.56
N THR A 49 6.73 17.98 5.52
CA THR A 49 6.91 17.09 6.68
C THR A 49 8.14 16.20 6.59
N SER A 50 8.67 15.95 5.40
CA SER A 50 9.84 15.08 5.16
C SER A 50 11.09 15.50 5.95
N TYR A 51 11.24 16.80 6.28
CA TYR A 51 12.38 17.30 7.04
C TYR A 51 12.45 16.69 8.46
N VAL A 52 11.32 16.35 9.08
CA VAL A 52 11.27 15.76 10.42
C VAL A 52 11.90 14.37 10.40
N MET A 53 11.50 13.53 9.43
CA MET A 53 12.06 12.20 9.24
C MET A 53 13.54 12.27 8.84
N ARG A 54 13.90 13.15 7.90
CA ARG A 54 15.29 13.37 7.48
C ARG A 54 16.18 13.72 8.66
N LYS A 55 15.75 14.67 9.49
CA LYS A 55 16.51 15.08 10.68
C LYS A 55 16.69 13.93 11.68
N ALA A 56 15.66 13.10 11.87
CA ALA A 56 15.74 11.93 12.75
C ALA A 56 16.74 10.90 12.20
N LEU A 57 16.68 10.60 10.91
CA LEU A 57 17.62 9.68 10.25
C LEU A 57 19.05 10.19 10.28
N MET A 58 19.31 11.46 9.96
CA MET A 58 20.64 12.06 10.00
C MET A 58 21.25 12.07 11.40
N LYS A 59 20.42 12.19 12.45
CA LYS A 59 20.89 12.08 13.83
C LYS A 59 21.37 10.65 14.16
N HIS A 60 20.72 9.65 13.60
CA HIS A 60 21.05 8.24 13.85
C HIS A 60 22.15 7.71 12.91
N PHE A 61 22.22 8.24 11.70
CA PHE A 61 23.19 7.88 10.65
C PHE A 61 24.00 9.11 10.21
N PRO A 62 24.97 9.58 11.03
CA PRO A 62 25.60 10.89 10.83
C PRO A 62 26.50 10.97 9.58
N LYS A 63 26.90 9.82 9.01
CA LYS A 63 27.74 9.75 7.80
C LYS A 63 26.92 9.52 6.52
N ALA A 64 25.62 9.26 6.65
CA ALA A 64 24.77 8.93 5.50
C ALA A 64 24.19 10.17 4.82
N GLU A 65 24.18 10.17 3.50
CA GLU A 65 23.30 11.02 2.72
C GLU A 65 21.87 10.49 2.82
N VAL A 66 20.92 11.33 3.23
CA VAL A 66 19.54 10.90 3.52
C VAL A 66 18.58 11.60 2.56
N GLU A 67 17.88 10.80 1.77
CA GLU A 67 16.72 11.22 0.97
C GLU A 67 15.43 10.71 1.62
N VAL A 68 14.43 11.60 1.71
CA VAL A 68 13.11 11.29 2.28
C VAL A 68 12.04 11.78 1.33
N ASP A 69 11.20 10.86 0.86
CA ASP A 69 10.12 11.11 -0.07
C ASP A 69 8.83 10.40 0.33
N SER A 70 7.74 10.64 -0.44
CA SER A 70 6.45 10.01 -0.22
C SER A 70 6.50 8.51 -0.56
N ASP A 71 5.67 7.73 0.14
CA ASP A 71 5.42 6.32 -0.18
C ASP A 71 4.97 6.11 -1.62
N LEU A 72 4.21 7.06 -2.17
CA LEU A 72 3.73 7.01 -3.55
C LEU A 72 4.88 7.12 -4.57
N LEU A 73 5.90 7.95 -4.33
CA LEU A 73 7.09 7.99 -5.18
C LEU A 73 7.89 6.70 -5.05
N GLY A 74 8.02 6.15 -3.84
CA GLY A 74 8.64 4.85 -3.62
C GLY A 74 7.90 3.73 -4.38
N ALA A 75 6.58 3.72 -4.33
CA ALA A 75 5.76 2.78 -5.11
C ALA A 75 6.01 2.94 -6.62
N ALA A 76 6.00 4.18 -7.14
CA ALA A 76 6.23 4.44 -8.56
C ALA A 76 7.61 3.93 -9.02
N ARG A 77 8.68 4.22 -8.28
CA ARG A 77 10.03 3.70 -8.55
C ARG A 77 10.09 2.17 -8.51
N ALA A 78 9.40 1.55 -7.55
CA ALA A 78 9.39 0.09 -7.39
C ALA A 78 8.72 -0.66 -8.55
N VAL A 79 7.64 -0.10 -9.12
CA VAL A 79 6.84 -0.81 -10.13
C VAL A 79 6.99 -0.29 -11.55
N CYS A 80 7.40 0.96 -11.74
CA CYS A 80 7.63 1.55 -13.06
C CYS A 80 9.13 1.67 -13.39
N GLY A 81 10.02 1.64 -12.39
CA GLY A 81 11.45 1.88 -12.63
C GLY A 81 11.70 3.27 -13.20
N TYR A 82 12.32 3.32 -14.36
CA TYR A 82 12.59 4.55 -15.10
C TYR A 82 11.60 4.82 -16.24
N GLU A 83 10.58 3.98 -16.39
CA GLU A 83 9.59 4.12 -17.46
C GLU A 83 8.38 4.95 -16.99
N PRO A 84 7.83 5.80 -17.88
CA PRO A 84 6.58 6.49 -17.59
C PRO A 84 5.41 5.52 -17.40
N GLY A 85 4.54 5.79 -16.43
CA GLY A 85 3.40 4.93 -16.14
C GLY A 85 2.44 5.54 -15.12
N ILE A 86 1.33 4.84 -14.86
CA ILE A 86 0.47 5.10 -13.72
C ILE A 86 0.88 4.13 -12.62
N ALA A 87 1.33 4.66 -11.48
CA ALA A 87 1.66 3.87 -10.30
C ALA A 87 0.57 4.00 -9.25
N CYS A 88 0.19 2.86 -8.65
CA CYS A 88 -0.86 2.81 -7.64
C CYS A 88 -0.39 2.11 -6.37
N ILE A 89 -0.87 2.58 -5.24
CA ILE A 89 -0.86 1.85 -3.97
C ILE A 89 -2.29 1.37 -3.73
N LEU A 90 -2.48 0.06 -3.64
CA LEU A 90 -3.78 -0.58 -3.33
C LEU A 90 -3.58 -1.57 -2.18
N GLY A 91 -3.69 -1.05 -0.96
CA GLY A 91 -3.50 -1.76 0.30
C GLY A 91 -4.64 -1.46 1.28
N THR A 92 -4.31 -1.14 2.54
CA THR A 92 -5.30 -0.67 3.53
C THR A 92 -6.01 0.58 3.05
N GLY A 93 -5.26 1.58 2.53
CA GLY A 93 -5.76 2.73 1.77
C GLY A 93 -5.46 2.57 0.28
N ALA A 94 -5.78 3.59 -0.52
CA ALA A 94 -5.44 3.66 -1.93
C ALA A 94 -4.81 5.01 -2.28
N ASN A 95 -3.90 5.01 -3.25
CA ASN A 95 -3.36 6.23 -3.84
C ASN A 95 -2.87 5.92 -5.25
N SER A 96 -2.72 6.94 -6.10
CA SER A 96 -2.20 6.76 -7.45
C SER A 96 -1.49 8.00 -7.95
N CYS A 97 -0.64 7.86 -8.96
CA CYS A 97 -0.01 8.98 -9.62
C CYS A 97 0.29 8.70 -11.08
N LEU A 98 0.38 9.79 -11.85
CA LEU A 98 1.06 9.79 -13.13
C LEU A 98 2.55 10.04 -12.90
N TYR A 99 3.39 9.15 -13.39
CA TYR A 99 4.83 9.14 -13.20
C TYR A 99 5.53 9.25 -14.55
N ASP A 100 6.56 10.10 -14.65
CA ASP A 100 7.29 10.35 -15.91
C ASP A 100 8.60 9.55 -16.09
N GLY A 101 8.84 8.59 -15.18
CA GLY A 101 10.09 7.83 -15.09
C GLY A 101 11.11 8.41 -14.10
N LYS A 102 10.83 9.59 -13.53
CA LYS A 102 11.71 10.26 -12.53
C LYS A 102 10.95 10.82 -11.35
N LYS A 103 9.81 11.45 -11.59
CA LYS A 103 8.99 12.16 -10.59
C LYS A 103 7.52 11.97 -10.85
N ILE A 104 6.73 12.22 -9.82
CA ILE A 104 5.28 12.32 -9.92
C ILE A 104 4.94 13.63 -10.62
N THR A 105 4.20 13.55 -11.72
CA THR A 105 3.74 14.71 -12.51
C THR A 105 2.32 15.10 -12.18
N GLN A 106 1.50 14.12 -11.76
CA GLN A 106 0.12 14.35 -11.32
C GLN A 106 -0.26 13.34 -10.25
N ASN A 107 -1.01 13.78 -9.24
CA ASN A 107 -1.60 12.91 -8.20
C ASN A 107 -3.04 13.36 -7.96
N ILE A 108 -3.96 12.40 -7.96
CA ILE A 108 -5.34 12.62 -7.55
C ILE A 108 -5.41 12.40 -6.05
N PRO A 109 -5.88 13.36 -5.24
CA PRO A 109 -5.93 13.23 -3.79
C PRO A 109 -6.74 12.00 -3.34
N PRO A 110 -6.17 11.10 -2.52
CA PRO A 110 -6.84 9.88 -2.10
C PRO A 110 -7.99 10.10 -1.11
N LEU A 111 -7.95 11.20 -0.36
CA LEU A 111 -8.95 11.67 0.63
C LEU A 111 -9.17 10.76 1.83
N GLY A 112 -8.48 9.62 1.93
CA GLY A 112 -8.62 8.65 3.02
C GLY A 112 -9.91 7.83 2.95
N TYR A 113 -10.00 6.78 3.79
CA TYR A 113 -11.04 5.75 3.70
C TYR A 113 -12.48 6.24 3.99
N ILE A 114 -12.65 7.43 4.55
CA ILE A 114 -13.99 8.01 4.81
C ILE A 114 -14.52 8.70 3.55
N LEU A 115 -13.69 9.50 2.89
CA LEU A 115 -14.10 10.37 1.78
C LEU A 115 -13.66 9.85 0.40
N GLY A 116 -12.73 8.91 0.35
CA GLY A 116 -12.13 8.38 -0.86
C GLY A 116 -11.55 6.99 -0.64
N ASP A 117 -10.28 6.79 -1.02
CA ASP A 117 -9.55 5.53 -0.99
C ASP A 117 -10.25 4.40 -1.80
N GLU A 118 -10.97 4.73 -2.86
CA GLU A 118 -11.57 3.74 -3.75
C GLU A 118 -10.49 2.75 -4.22
N GLY A 119 -10.85 1.49 -4.35
CA GLY A 119 -9.91 0.41 -4.67
C GLY A 119 -9.16 -0.16 -3.47
N SER A 120 -9.22 0.48 -2.29
CA SER A 120 -8.55 0.01 -1.07
C SER A 120 -9.29 -1.13 -0.38
N GLY A 121 -8.58 -1.82 0.52
CA GLY A 121 -9.16 -2.82 1.41
C GLY A 121 -10.15 -2.22 2.42
N ALA A 122 -9.91 -1.00 2.88
CA ALA A 122 -10.83 -0.33 3.81
C ALA A 122 -12.17 -0.01 3.14
N VAL A 123 -12.15 0.47 1.90
CA VAL A 123 -13.40 0.70 1.14
C VAL A 123 -14.07 -0.61 0.79
N LEU A 124 -13.32 -1.63 0.37
CA LEU A 124 -13.85 -2.97 0.11
C LEU A 124 -14.56 -3.54 1.35
N GLY A 125 -13.93 -3.40 2.54
CA GLY A 125 -14.54 -3.82 3.81
C GLY A 125 -15.80 -3.05 4.17
N LYS A 126 -15.86 -1.74 3.90
CA LYS A 126 -17.10 -0.95 4.07
C LYS A 126 -18.22 -1.46 3.16
N LEU A 127 -17.91 -1.68 1.89
CA LEU A 127 -18.87 -2.21 0.91
C LEU A 127 -19.37 -3.59 1.33
N PHE A 128 -18.48 -4.45 1.78
CA PHE A 128 -18.81 -5.78 2.27
C PHE A 128 -19.75 -5.75 3.48
N LEU A 129 -19.39 -4.98 4.53
CA LEU A 129 -20.23 -4.87 5.74
C LEU A 129 -21.60 -4.25 5.40
N ASN A 130 -21.63 -3.25 4.53
CA ASN A 130 -22.89 -2.69 4.05
C ASN A 130 -23.72 -3.79 3.36
N GLY A 131 -23.09 -4.56 2.45
CA GLY A 131 -23.75 -5.62 1.68
C GLY A 131 -24.37 -6.70 2.55
N ILE A 132 -23.64 -7.24 3.54
CA ILE A 132 -24.16 -8.31 4.42
C ILE A 132 -25.25 -7.84 5.38
N PHE A 133 -25.24 -6.56 5.80
CA PHE A 133 -26.25 -6.05 6.75
C PHE A 133 -27.41 -5.30 6.09
N LYS A 134 -27.29 -4.96 4.78
CA LYS A 134 -28.38 -4.33 4.01
C LYS A 134 -29.02 -5.27 2.98
N GLY A 135 -28.49 -6.48 2.83
CA GLY A 135 -29.09 -7.54 2.02
C GLY A 135 -28.75 -7.49 0.54
N SER A 136 -27.68 -6.76 0.13
CA SER A 136 -27.14 -6.85 -1.23
C SER A 136 -26.18 -8.02 -1.42
N LEU A 137 -25.72 -8.63 -0.35
CA LEU A 137 -25.03 -9.93 -0.32
C LEU A 137 -25.90 -10.96 0.38
N SER A 138 -25.77 -12.22 -0.01
CA SER A 138 -26.60 -13.32 0.48
C SER A 138 -26.42 -13.59 1.99
N GLU A 139 -27.45 -14.14 2.62
CA GLU A 139 -27.42 -14.51 4.04
C GLU A 139 -26.33 -15.58 4.30
N ASP A 140 -26.09 -16.51 3.35
CA ASP A 140 -25.01 -17.51 3.46
C ASP A 140 -23.63 -16.85 3.62
N ILE A 141 -23.33 -15.79 2.87
CA ILE A 141 -22.08 -15.02 3.01
C ILE A 141 -22.01 -14.35 4.37
N LYS A 142 -23.10 -13.77 4.85
CA LYS A 142 -23.17 -13.12 6.15
C LYS A 142 -22.93 -14.10 7.29
N GLU A 143 -23.61 -15.24 7.30
CA GLU A 143 -23.43 -16.27 8.33
C GLU A 143 -21.99 -16.79 8.35
N LYS A 144 -21.40 -17.04 7.18
CA LYS A 144 -20.00 -17.46 7.06
C LYS A 144 -19.04 -16.42 7.61
N TYR A 145 -19.25 -15.13 7.29
CA TYR A 145 -18.41 -14.06 7.80
C TYR A 145 -18.50 -13.92 9.32
N LEU A 146 -19.71 -13.93 9.88
CA LEU A 146 -19.90 -13.84 11.33
C LEU A 146 -19.24 -15.02 12.06
N LYS A 147 -19.33 -16.23 11.48
CA LYS A 147 -18.62 -17.41 12.00
C LYS A 147 -17.11 -17.30 11.89
N TRP A 148 -16.60 -16.84 10.74
CA TRP A 148 -15.16 -16.66 10.48
C TRP A 148 -14.55 -15.60 11.38
N SER A 149 -15.20 -14.46 11.52
CA SER A 149 -14.73 -13.34 12.35
C SER A 149 -14.92 -13.56 13.85
N GLY A 150 -15.87 -14.40 14.26
CA GLY A 150 -16.28 -14.57 15.65
C GLY A 150 -16.94 -13.32 16.26
N LEU A 151 -17.32 -12.33 15.44
CA LEU A 151 -17.84 -11.04 15.88
C LEU A 151 -19.36 -10.99 15.75
N THR A 152 -20.00 -10.36 16.73
CA THR A 152 -21.41 -9.94 16.65
C THR A 152 -21.53 -8.58 15.97
N TYR A 153 -22.74 -8.24 15.49
CA TYR A 153 -23.02 -6.91 14.92
C TYR A 153 -22.60 -5.75 15.84
N PRO A 154 -22.95 -5.72 17.16
CA PRO A 154 -22.50 -4.65 18.04
C PRO A 154 -20.97 -4.53 18.14
N GLN A 155 -20.24 -5.64 18.13
CA GLN A 155 -18.78 -5.64 18.18
C GLN A 155 -18.15 -5.09 16.88
N ILE A 156 -18.75 -5.40 15.71
CA ILE A 156 -18.34 -4.82 14.44
C ILE A 156 -18.53 -3.30 14.46
N ILE A 157 -19.68 -2.82 14.91
CA ILE A 157 -19.96 -1.39 15.05
C ILE A 157 -18.97 -0.72 16.01
N ASP A 158 -18.66 -1.36 17.14
CA ASP A 158 -17.66 -0.85 18.08
C ASP A 158 -16.28 -0.72 17.44
N LYS A 159 -15.82 -1.74 16.69
CA LYS A 159 -14.53 -1.70 15.96
C LYS A 159 -14.45 -0.58 14.93
N VAL A 160 -15.55 -0.27 14.24
CA VAL A 160 -15.57 0.76 13.20
C VAL A 160 -15.65 2.17 13.77
N TYR A 161 -16.43 2.38 14.86
CA TYR A 161 -16.78 3.72 15.32
C TYR A 161 -16.13 4.15 16.63
N ARG A 162 -15.60 3.22 17.42
CA ARG A 162 -15.10 3.52 18.77
C ARG A 162 -13.68 3.06 19.03
N GLN A 163 -13.16 2.13 18.22
CA GLN A 163 -11.80 1.63 18.38
C GLN A 163 -10.83 2.33 17.40
N PRO A 164 -9.53 2.43 17.75
CA PRO A 164 -8.52 2.95 16.85
C PRO A 164 -8.32 2.02 15.65
N LEU A 165 -7.76 2.55 14.56
CA LEU A 165 -7.38 1.80 13.37
C LEU A 165 -8.56 1.10 12.65
N ALA A 166 -9.73 1.73 12.63
CA ALA A 166 -10.92 1.23 11.94
C ALA A 166 -10.64 0.88 10.47
N ASN A 167 -9.79 1.64 9.79
CA ASN A 167 -9.34 1.36 8.42
C ASN A 167 -8.62 0.01 8.30
N ARG A 168 -7.78 -0.36 9.28
CA ARG A 168 -7.10 -1.67 9.30
C ARG A 168 -8.08 -2.81 9.54
N PHE A 169 -9.03 -2.62 10.46
CA PHE A 169 -10.09 -3.60 10.68
C PHE A 169 -10.90 -3.84 9.40
N LEU A 170 -11.33 -2.77 8.74
CA LEU A 170 -12.07 -2.85 7.49
C LEU A 170 -11.25 -3.53 6.39
N ALA A 171 -9.99 -3.14 6.22
CA ALA A 171 -9.11 -3.75 5.23
C ALA A 171 -8.86 -5.25 5.49
N GLY A 172 -8.81 -5.66 6.75
CA GLY A 172 -8.67 -7.08 7.14
C GLY A 172 -9.79 -7.99 6.61
N ILE A 173 -10.96 -7.44 6.31
CA ILE A 173 -12.08 -8.19 5.72
C ILE A 173 -11.74 -8.72 4.32
N SER A 174 -10.80 -8.08 3.62
CA SER A 174 -10.33 -8.55 2.31
C SER A 174 -9.79 -9.97 2.33
N LEU A 175 -9.26 -10.45 3.46
CA LEU A 175 -8.83 -11.85 3.62
C LEU A 175 -10.01 -12.81 3.48
N PHE A 176 -11.11 -12.55 4.19
CA PHE A 176 -12.33 -13.34 4.06
C PHE A 176 -12.87 -13.34 2.63
N ILE A 177 -12.89 -12.17 1.99
CA ILE A 177 -13.36 -12.02 0.61
C ILE A 177 -12.48 -12.85 -0.32
N LYS A 178 -11.15 -12.79 -0.17
CA LYS A 178 -10.19 -13.56 -0.99
C LYS A 178 -10.40 -15.08 -0.85
N GLU A 179 -10.57 -15.58 0.36
CA GLU A 179 -10.83 -17.00 0.64
C GLU A 179 -12.16 -17.49 0.06
N ASN A 180 -13.08 -16.56 -0.21
CA ASN A 180 -14.44 -16.84 -0.64
C ASN A 180 -14.78 -16.31 -2.05
N LEU A 181 -13.79 -16.00 -2.91
CA LEU A 181 -14.00 -15.48 -4.28
C LEU A 181 -14.77 -16.42 -5.22
N LYS A 182 -15.02 -17.67 -4.81
CA LYS A 182 -15.93 -18.57 -5.52
C LYS A 182 -17.39 -18.05 -5.56
N TYR A 183 -17.78 -17.20 -4.62
CA TYR A 183 -19.07 -16.50 -4.65
C TYR A 183 -18.98 -15.35 -5.65
N TYR A 184 -19.82 -15.38 -6.68
CA TYR A 184 -19.86 -14.34 -7.70
C TYR A 184 -20.12 -12.95 -7.11
N GLU A 185 -21.00 -12.87 -6.08
CA GLU A 185 -21.33 -11.64 -5.37
C GLU A 185 -20.09 -10.95 -4.76
N LEU A 186 -19.14 -11.73 -4.22
CA LEU A 186 -17.89 -11.21 -3.67
C LEU A 186 -16.92 -10.78 -4.77
N ARG A 187 -16.88 -11.51 -5.88
CA ARG A 187 -16.07 -11.12 -7.04
C ARG A 187 -16.59 -9.81 -7.65
N ASP A 188 -17.91 -9.69 -7.81
CA ASP A 188 -18.55 -8.47 -8.32
C ASP A 188 -18.30 -7.28 -7.39
N LEU A 189 -18.30 -7.50 -6.08
CA LEU A 189 -17.97 -6.48 -5.09
C LEU A 189 -16.53 -5.97 -5.26
N VAL A 190 -15.56 -6.87 -5.47
CA VAL A 190 -14.16 -6.51 -5.73
C VAL A 190 -14.02 -5.73 -7.04
N ILE A 191 -14.66 -6.22 -8.11
CA ILE A 191 -14.65 -5.53 -9.41
C ILE A 191 -15.27 -4.14 -9.27
N TYR A 192 -16.39 -4.00 -8.59
CA TYR A 192 -17.04 -2.71 -8.36
C TYR A 192 -16.11 -1.73 -7.60
N ASN A 193 -15.41 -2.21 -6.57
CA ASN A 193 -14.45 -1.39 -5.84
C ASN A 193 -13.31 -0.88 -6.76
N PHE A 194 -12.80 -1.72 -7.66
CA PHE A 194 -11.80 -1.30 -8.64
C PHE A 194 -12.38 -0.39 -9.74
N GLN A 195 -13.62 -0.62 -10.19
CA GLN A 195 -14.30 0.29 -11.12
C GLN A 195 -14.37 1.72 -10.55
N CYS A 196 -14.80 1.85 -9.29
CA CYS A 196 -14.80 3.14 -8.59
C CYS A 196 -13.41 3.77 -8.55
N PHE A 197 -12.35 2.98 -8.34
CA PHE A 197 -10.98 3.47 -8.36
C PHE A 197 -10.59 3.99 -9.75
N PHE A 198 -10.88 3.24 -10.81
CA PHE A 198 -10.60 3.69 -12.18
C PHE A 198 -11.34 4.97 -12.51
N GLU A 199 -12.64 5.02 -12.26
CA GLU A 199 -13.49 6.18 -12.60
C GLU A 199 -13.07 7.46 -11.88
N LYS A 200 -12.72 7.36 -10.59
CA LYS A 200 -12.46 8.54 -9.75
C LYS A 200 -10.99 8.94 -9.68
N ASN A 201 -10.07 8.03 -10.03
CA ASN A 201 -8.65 8.30 -9.91
C ASN A 201 -7.94 8.13 -11.27
N VAL A 202 -8.00 6.93 -11.89
CA VAL A 202 -7.18 6.63 -13.07
C VAL A 202 -7.60 7.42 -14.29
N LEU A 203 -8.90 7.53 -14.55
CA LEU A 203 -9.45 8.27 -15.71
C LEU A 203 -9.29 9.79 -15.58
N CYS A 204 -8.96 10.28 -14.40
CA CYS A 204 -8.70 11.72 -14.18
C CYS A 204 -7.30 12.16 -14.63
N TYR A 205 -6.38 11.23 -14.97
CA TYR A 205 -5.06 11.60 -15.46
C TYR A 205 -5.08 12.06 -16.91
N SER A 206 -4.50 13.23 -17.15
CA SER A 206 -4.46 13.88 -18.47
C SER A 206 -3.36 13.29 -19.34
N SER A 207 -3.42 12.00 -19.67
CA SER A 207 -2.46 11.36 -20.57
C SER A 207 -3.13 10.34 -21.47
N ASP A 208 -3.24 10.65 -22.76
CA ASP A 208 -3.76 9.71 -23.76
C ASP A 208 -2.76 8.63 -24.17
N SER A 209 -1.47 8.87 -23.93
CA SER A 209 -0.38 7.96 -24.33
C SER A 209 -0.02 6.92 -23.26
N ILE A 210 -0.31 7.18 -21.98
CA ILE A 210 0.04 6.27 -20.88
C ILE A 210 -1.18 5.42 -20.53
N ARG A 211 -1.14 4.13 -20.90
CA ARG A 211 -2.20 3.14 -20.67
C ARG A 211 -1.71 1.94 -19.85
N THR A 212 -0.53 2.03 -19.27
CA THR A 212 0.00 1.00 -18.37
C THR A 212 -0.14 1.47 -16.93
N LEU A 213 -0.78 0.65 -16.11
CA LEU A 213 -0.95 0.83 -14.68
C LEU A 213 -0.22 -0.28 -13.95
N SER A 214 0.64 0.08 -13.01
CA SER A 214 1.34 -0.85 -12.13
C SER A 214 0.97 -0.58 -10.67
N ALA A 215 0.93 -1.61 -9.84
CA ALA A 215 0.39 -1.50 -8.50
C ALA A 215 1.28 -2.15 -7.42
N VAL A 216 1.30 -1.52 -6.24
CA VAL A 216 1.89 -2.04 -5.01
C VAL A 216 0.78 -2.24 -3.98
N GLY A 217 0.81 -3.34 -3.25
CA GLY A 217 -0.02 -3.55 -2.06
C GLY A 217 -0.80 -4.84 -2.05
N GLY A 218 -1.13 -5.28 -0.85
CA GLY A 218 -1.77 -6.57 -0.62
C GLY A 218 -3.14 -6.74 -1.27
N VAL A 219 -3.89 -5.66 -1.49
CA VAL A 219 -5.19 -5.73 -2.20
C VAL A 219 -4.96 -5.90 -3.70
N ALA A 220 -4.01 -5.16 -4.29
CA ALA A 220 -3.67 -5.35 -5.70
C ALA A 220 -3.18 -6.78 -5.98
N SER A 221 -2.28 -7.30 -5.15
CA SER A 221 -1.74 -8.64 -5.26
C SER A 221 -2.80 -9.73 -5.00
N ALA A 222 -3.63 -9.56 -3.97
CA ALA A 222 -4.67 -10.53 -3.64
C ALA A 222 -5.74 -10.67 -4.72
N PHE A 223 -6.09 -9.59 -5.39
CA PHE A 223 -7.17 -9.52 -6.38
C PHE A 223 -6.66 -9.11 -7.77
N GLU A 224 -5.44 -9.53 -8.11
CA GLU A 224 -4.81 -9.16 -9.39
C GLU A 224 -5.65 -9.56 -10.61
N GLY A 225 -6.33 -10.71 -10.55
CA GLY A 225 -7.21 -11.16 -11.63
C GLY A 225 -8.38 -10.20 -11.88
N GLU A 226 -9.05 -9.77 -10.82
CA GLU A 226 -10.16 -8.81 -10.86
C GLU A 226 -9.68 -7.41 -11.26
N LEU A 227 -8.48 -7.00 -10.79
CA LEU A 227 -7.85 -5.74 -11.19
C LEU A 227 -7.52 -5.73 -12.69
N ARG A 228 -6.97 -6.82 -13.23
CA ARG A 228 -6.69 -6.97 -14.68
C ARG A 228 -7.96 -6.90 -15.51
N ALA A 229 -9.00 -7.64 -15.12
CA ALA A 229 -10.28 -7.62 -15.82
C ALA A 229 -10.92 -6.22 -15.82
N CYS A 230 -10.84 -5.51 -14.68
CA CYS A 230 -11.31 -4.14 -14.59
C CYS A 230 -10.48 -3.18 -15.47
N ALA A 231 -9.17 -3.30 -15.49
CA ALA A 231 -8.29 -2.46 -16.30
C ALA A 231 -8.58 -2.64 -17.82
N GLU A 232 -8.77 -3.88 -18.26
CA GLU A 232 -9.14 -4.18 -19.66
C GLU A 232 -10.46 -3.52 -20.07
N HIS A 233 -11.45 -3.50 -19.17
CA HIS A 233 -12.73 -2.81 -19.41
C HIS A 233 -12.54 -1.30 -19.70
N PHE A 234 -11.58 -0.67 -19.05
CA PHE A 234 -11.24 0.74 -19.25
C PHE A 234 -10.13 0.99 -20.29
N ASN A 235 -9.74 -0.03 -21.06
CA ASN A 235 -8.65 0.02 -22.06
C ASN A 235 -7.28 0.38 -21.45
N TYR A 236 -7.03 -0.12 -20.24
CA TYR A 236 -5.71 -0.06 -19.60
C TYR A 236 -5.08 -1.44 -19.52
N LYS A 237 -3.75 -1.48 -19.51
CA LYS A 237 -2.97 -2.70 -19.30
C LYS A 237 -2.37 -2.67 -17.88
N ILE A 238 -2.49 -3.78 -17.16
CA ILE A 238 -1.78 -3.95 -15.88
C ILE A 238 -0.35 -4.42 -16.17
N GLY A 239 0.60 -3.62 -15.73
CA GLY A 239 2.03 -3.91 -15.74
C GLY A 239 2.42 -4.79 -14.54
N LYS A 240 3.37 -4.31 -13.74
CA LYS A 240 3.88 -5.00 -12.57
C LYS A 240 2.91 -4.85 -11.38
N VAL A 241 2.61 -5.96 -10.70
CA VAL A 241 1.87 -5.99 -9.43
C VAL A 241 2.73 -6.67 -8.38
N ILE A 242 2.96 -6.01 -7.24
CA ILE A 242 3.76 -6.51 -6.13
C ILE A 242 3.07 -6.23 -4.79
N ASP A 243 3.30 -7.09 -3.83
CA ASP A 243 2.71 -6.97 -2.49
C ASP A 243 3.35 -5.82 -1.69
N ALA A 244 4.69 -5.72 -1.74
CA ALA A 244 5.47 -4.72 -1.04
C ALA A 244 6.52 -4.08 -1.96
N PRO A 245 6.89 -2.79 -1.77
CA PRO A 245 7.76 -2.08 -2.69
C PRO A 245 9.25 -2.42 -2.56
N ILE A 246 9.68 -3.09 -1.48
CA ILE A 246 11.09 -3.19 -1.10
C ILE A 246 11.97 -3.83 -2.18
N ASP A 247 11.56 -4.98 -2.73
CA ASP A 247 12.35 -5.67 -3.77
C ASP A 247 12.45 -4.85 -5.06
N GLY A 248 11.36 -4.14 -5.41
CA GLY A 248 11.35 -3.23 -6.55
C GLY A 248 12.28 -2.02 -6.35
N LEU A 249 12.34 -1.48 -5.13
CA LEU A 249 13.25 -0.40 -4.78
C LEU A 249 14.72 -0.84 -4.76
N ILE A 250 15.01 -2.04 -4.26
CA ILE A 250 16.36 -2.62 -4.33
C ILE A 250 16.79 -2.72 -5.79
N GLY A 251 15.94 -3.25 -6.68
CA GLY A 251 16.23 -3.29 -8.12
C GLY A 251 16.49 -1.91 -8.70
N TYR A 252 15.62 -0.94 -8.44
CA TYR A 252 15.73 0.44 -8.91
C TYR A 252 17.08 1.08 -8.55
N TYR A 253 17.53 0.92 -7.31
CA TYR A 253 18.79 1.51 -6.86
C TYR A 253 20.04 0.68 -7.23
N SER A 254 19.89 -0.63 -7.44
CA SER A 254 21.02 -1.48 -7.88
C SER A 254 21.44 -1.23 -9.33
N GLU A 255 20.56 -0.71 -10.17
CA GLU A 255 20.87 -0.33 -11.56
C GLU A 255 21.62 1.01 -11.65
N THR A 256 21.69 1.78 -10.56
CA THR A 256 22.28 3.13 -10.50
C THR A 256 23.68 3.18 -9.87
N VAL A 257 24.20 2.03 -9.41
CA VAL A 257 25.53 1.94 -8.76
C VAL A 257 26.60 1.39 -9.70
#